data_b9ff5da5e85879f88d6ba5393a6cad83
#
_entry.id   b9ff5da5e85879f88d6ba5393a6cad83
#
_cell.length_a   1.000
_cell.length_b   1.000
_cell.length_c   1.000
_cell.angle_alpha   90.00
_cell.angle_beta   90.00
_cell.angle_gamma   90.00
#
_symmetry.space_group_name_H-M   'P 1'
#
loop_
_entity.id
_entity.type
_entity.pdbx_description
1 polymer ?
#
loop_
_entity_poly.entity_id
_entity_poly.type
_entity_poly.pdbx_seq_one_letter_code
_entity_poly.pdbx_strand_id
1 'polypeptide(L)'
;LAGEVEVGDGAVIGGHVAVHQWTRIGEHTMIQGGALVGKDIPPFITVSNNDPVRFACVNRVGLSRRGFTPETISQIHDACRILFQSGLNYLNGCEEVEKQIPQSPERDRLIRFIRESQRGIIKPYSQSNEKDE
;
A
#
# COMPACT_ATOMS: atom_id res chain seq x y z
N LEU A 1 -8.51 0.47 17.27
CA LEU A 1 -7.09 0.67 16.94
C LEU A 1 -6.29 0.82 18.22
N ALA A 2 -5.03 0.40 18.19
CA ALA A 2 -4.10 0.64 19.27
C ALA A 2 -3.75 2.12 19.32
N GLY A 3 -3.21 2.59 20.44
CA GLY A 3 -2.73 3.95 20.54
C GLY A 3 -1.55 4.20 19.62
N GLU A 4 -1.30 5.45 19.30
CA GLU A 4 -0.14 5.88 18.49
C GLU A 4 -0.14 5.24 17.08
N VAL A 5 -1.31 5.16 16.45
CA VAL A 5 -1.46 4.72 15.06
C VAL A 5 -1.78 5.94 14.21
N GLU A 6 -1.03 6.11 13.10
CA GLU A 6 -1.33 7.16 12.13
C GLU A 6 -2.22 6.59 11.04
N VAL A 7 -3.30 7.29 10.71
CA VAL A 7 -4.21 6.89 9.65
C VAL A 7 -4.36 8.06 8.69
N GLY A 8 -4.00 7.83 7.43
CA GLY A 8 -4.09 8.86 6.40
C GLY A 8 -5.53 9.16 5.99
N ASP A 9 -5.70 10.28 5.31
CA ASP A 9 -7.01 10.73 4.84
C ASP A 9 -7.62 9.71 3.89
N GLY A 10 -8.92 9.48 4.02
CA GLY A 10 -9.64 8.63 3.10
C GLY A 10 -9.39 7.13 3.26
N ALA A 11 -8.65 6.72 4.28
CA ALA A 11 -8.46 5.30 4.55
C ALA A 11 -9.78 4.68 5.03
N VAL A 12 -10.09 3.49 4.53
CA VAL A 12 -11.28 2.73 4.95
C VAL A 12 -10.80 1.46 5.63
N ILE A 13 -11.16 1.31 6.89
CA ILE A 13 -10.73 0.18 7.70
C ILE A 13 -11.94 -0.70 8.00
N GLY A 14 -11.89 -1.95 7.53
CA GLY A 14 -12.99 -2.89 7.73
C GLY A 14 -13.19 -3.25 9.20
N GLY A 15 -14.29 -3.96 9.47
CA GLY A 15 -14.62 -4.36 10.82
C GLY A 15 -13.61 -5.36 11.39
N HIS A 16 -13.40 -5.29 12.70
CA HIS A 16 -12.51 -6.22 13.42
C HIS A 16 -11.06 -6.19 12.95
N VAL A 17 -10.62 -5.07 12.36
CA VAL A 17 -9.21 -4.89 12.01
C VAL A 17 -8.44 -4.51 13.27
N ALA A 18 -7.34 -5.20 13.53
CA ALA A 18 -6.42 -4.87 14.61
C ALA A 18 -5.16 -4.26 14.00
N VAL A 19 -4.73 -3.12 14.54
CA VAL A 19 -3.55 -2.42 14.05
C VAL A 19 -2.55 -2.30 15.19
N HIS A 20 -1.34 -2.73 14.94
CA HIS A 20 -0.27 -2.70 15.93
C HIS A 20 0.13 -1.25 16.23
N GLN A 21 0.51 -1.00 17.48
CA GLN A 21 0.97 0.33 17.89
C GLN A 21 2.14 0.79 17.02
N TRP A 22 2.21 2.10 16.75
CA TRP A 22 3.24 2.76 15.93
C TRP A 22 3.17 2.46 14.43
N THR A 23 2.10 1.79 13.97
CA THR A 23 1.90 1.49 12.56
C THR A 23 1.34 2.73 11.85
N ARG A 24 1.76 2.93 10.61
CA ARG A 24 1.26 4.00 9.74
C ARG A 24 0.42 3.39 8.63
N ILE A 25 -0.78 3.92 8.45
CA ILE A 25 -1.70 3.52 7.39
C ILE A 25 -1.81 4.69 6.43
N GLY A 26 -1.45 4.47 5.18
CA GLY A 26 -1.41 5.52 4.18
C GLY A 26 -2.78 6.00 3.76
N GLU A 27 -2.81 7.15 3.09
CA GLU A 27 -4.05 7.76 2.61
C GLU A 27 -4.72 6.87 1.58
N HIS A 28 -6.05 6.95 1.51
CA HIS A 28 -6.87 6.26 0.50
C HIS A 28 -6.63 4.76 0.42
N THR A 29 -6.27 4.14 1.53
CA THR A 29 -6.13 2.68 1.58
C THR A 29 -7.47 2.03 1.92
N MET A 30 -7.58 0.75 1.57
CA MET A 30 -8.72 -0.08 1.95
C MET A 30 -8.18 -1.32 2.65
N ILE A 31 -8.60 -1.55 3.89
CA ILE A 31 -8.14 -2.70 4.67
C ILE A 31 -9.33 -3.63 4.89
N GLN A 32 -9.20 -4.87 4.44
CA GLN A 32 -10.27 -5.86 4.57
C GLN A 32 -10.55 -6.17 6.03
N GLY A 33 -11.81 -6.44 6.33
CA GLY A 33 -12.22 -6.78 7.68
C GLY A 33 -11.49 -8.00 8.21
N GLY A 34 -11.18 -7.97 9.51
CA GLY A 34 -10.46 -9.06 10.17
C GLY A 34 -8.96 -9.05 10.01
N ALA A 35 -8.40 -8.09 9.28
CA ALA A 35 -6.94 -8.03 9.07
C ALA A 35 -6.19 -7.70 10.36
N LEU A 36 -5.01 -8.30 10.51
CA LEU A 36 -4.08 -7.99 11.60
C LEU A 36 -2.91 -7.25 11.00
N VAL A 37 -2.82 -5.95 11.26
CA VAL A 37 -1.85 -5.07 10.62
C VAL A 37 -0.68 -4.81 11.57
N GLY A 38 0.49 -5.35 11.23
CA GLY A 38 1.71 -5.20 12.02
C GLY A 38 2.81 -4.42 11.33
N LYS A 39 2.64 -4.10 10.07
CA LYS A 39 3.58 -3.31 9.28
C LYS A 39 2.86 -2.15 8.64
N ASP A 40 3.63 -1.17 8.17
CA ASP A 40 3.06 0.03 7.55
C ASP A 40 2.40 -0.31 6.23
N ILE A 41 1.28 0.36 5.96
CA ILE A 41 0.51 0.16 4.73
C ILE A 41 0.64 1.40 3.86
N PRO A 42 1.28 1.28 2.67
CA PRO A 42 1.45 2.42 1.77
C PRO A 42 0.11 2.95 1.27
N PRO A 43 0.08 4.22 0.81
CA PRO A 43 -1.16 4.81 0.33
C PRO A 43 -1.66 4.17 -0.96
N PHE A 44 -2.95 4.38 -1.24
CA PHE A 44 -3.64 4.08 -2.51
C PHE A 44 -3.93 2.61 -2.77
N ILE A 45 -3.70 1.72 -1.82
CA ILE A 45 -3.82 0.29 -2.08
C ILE A 45 -4.90 -0.36 -1.22
N THR A 46 -5.33 -1.54 -1.67
CA THR A 46 -6.18 -2.44 -0.89
C THR A 46 -5.29 -3.55 -0.33
N VAL A 47 -5.47 -3.87 0.93
CA VAL A 47 -4.77 -4.99 1.57
C VAL A 47 -5.76 -6.06 1.98
N SER A 48 -5.32 -7.30 1.82
CA SER A 48 -6.11 -8.47 2.19
C SER A 48 -6.02 -8.72 3.70
N ASN A 49 -6.87 -9.65 4.16
CA ASN A 49 -6.82 -10.09 5.56
C ASN A 49 -6.02 -11.37 5.74
N ASN A 50 -5.11 -11.65 4.83
CA ASN A 50 -4.20 -12.79 4.97
C ASN A 50 -3.27 -12.59 6.17
N ASP A 51 -2.66 -13.64 6.64
CA ASP A 51 -1.70 -13.61 7.73
C ASP A 51 -0.36 -14.13 7.19
N PRO A 52 0.64 -13.27 7.01
CA PRO A 52 0.61 -11.81 7.19
C PRO A 52 -0.18 -11.09 6.10
N VAL A 53 -0.63 -9.88 6.41
CA VAL A 53 -1.34 -9.07 5.40
C VAL A 53 -0.42 -8.76 4.23
N ARG A 54 -1.02 -8.69 3.04
CA ARG A 54 -0.28 -8.49 1.79
C ARG A 54 -0.98 -7.48 0.91
N PHE A 55 -0.22 -6.88 0.03
CA PHE A 55 -0.78 -6.08 -1.06
C PHE A 55 -1.74 -6.95 -1.88
N ALA A 56 -2.93 -6.44 -2.12
CA ALA A 56 -3.90 -7.12 -2.99
C ALA A 56 -4.00 -6.44 -4.35
N CYS A 57 -4.28 -5.14 -4.34
CA CYS A 57 -4.45 -4.36 -5.58
C CYS A 57 -4.46 -2.88 -5.23
N VAL A 58 -4.48 -2.05 -6.28
CA VAL A 58 -4.73 -0.61 -6.11
C VAL A 58 -6.20 -0.42 -5.75
N ASN A 59 -6.47 0.52 -4.87
CA ASN A 59 -7.83 0.84 -4.42
C ASN A 59 -8.55 1.67 -5.47
N ARG A 60 -8.81 1.10 -6.65
CA ARG A 60 -9.36 1.83 -7.80
C ARG A 60 -10.73 2.45 -7.49
N VAL A 61 -11.59 1.68 -6.83
CA VAL A 61 -12.95 2.15 -6.55
C VAL A 61 -12.91 3.35 -5.60
N GLY A 62 -12.12 3.26 -4.53
CA GLY A 62 -12.00 4.36 -3.59
C GLY A 62 -11.39 5.60 -4.22
N LEU A 63 -10.35 5.43 -5.03
CA LEU A 63 -9.70 6.55 -5.71
C LEU A 63 -10.65 7.21 -6.70
N SER A 64 -11.37 6.41 -7.51
CA SER A 64 -12.33 6.94 -8.46
C SER A 64 -13.43 7.73 -7.77
N ARG A 65 -13.97 7.21 -6.67
CA ARG A 65 -15.00 7.88 -5.90
C ARG A 65 -14.54 9.20 -5.32
N ARG A 66 -13.26 9.35 -5.09
CA ARG A 66 -12.69 10.57 -4.52
C ARG A 66 -12.21 11.55 -5.58
N GLY A 67 -12.50 11.28 -6.84
CA GLY A 67 -12.24 12.22 -7.93
C GLY A 67 -10.89 12.07 -8.59
N PHE A 68 -10.12 11.02 -8.27
CA PHE A 68 -8.87 10.77 -8.98
C PHE A 68 -9.17 10.43 -10.43
N THR A 69 -8.40 11.03 -11.35
CA THR A 69 -8.62 10.78 -12.77
C THR A 69 -8.15 9.38 -13.15
N PRO A 70 -8.70 8.80 -14.25
CA PRO A 70 -8.22 7.51 -14.73
C PRO A 70 -6.72 7.50 -15.02
N GLU A 71 -6.18 8.61 -15.51
CA GLU A 71 -4.76 8.73 -15.80
C GLU A 71 -3.93 8.62 -14.53
N THR A 72 -4.34 9.32 -13.47
CA THR A 72 -3.64 9.27 -12.20
C THR A 72 -3.71 7.87 -11.59
N ILE A 73 -4.89 7.25 -11.64
CA ILE A 73 -5.08 5.88 -11.13
C ILE A 73 -4.19 4.90 -11.89
N SER A 74 -4.10 5.05 -13.21
CA SER A 74 -3.24 4.20 -14.04
C SER A 74 -1.78 4.36 -13.66
N GLN A 75 -1.34 5.59 -13.40
CA GLN A 75 0.04 5.86 -12.99
C GLN A 75 0.34 5.22 -11.62
N ILE A 76 -0.59 5.35 -10.68
CA ILE A 76 -0.46 4.70 -9.36
C ILE A 76 -0.38 3.18 -9.53
N HIS A 77 -1.22 2.63 -10.42
CA HIS A 77 -1.20 1.19 -10.70
C HIS A 77 0.16 0.74 -11.23
N ASP A 78 0.74 1.50 -12.16
CA ASP A 78 2.04 1.14 -12.71
C ASP A 78 3.13 1.21 -11.65
N ALA A 79 3.09 2.21 -10.78
CA ALA A 79 4.04 2.32 -9.68
C ALA A 79 3.90 1.14 -8.72
N CYS A 80 2.68 0.77 -8.38
CA CYS A 80 2.43 -0.36 -7.47
C CYS A 80 2.88 -1.68 -8.07
N ARG A 81 2.74 -1.86 -9.39
CA ARG A 81 3.23 -3.07 -10.04
C ARG A 81 4.73 -3.22 -9.85
N ILE A 82 5.47 -2.12 -9.97
CA ILE A 82 6.91 -2.14 -9.75
C ILE A 82 7.23 -2.42 -8.28
N LEU A 83 6.51 -1.78 -7.36
CA LEU A 83 6.81 -1.88 -5.94
C LEU A 83 6.44 -3.25 -5.35
N PHE A 84 5.32 -3.83 -5.78
CA PHE A 84 4.76 -4.99 -5.11
C PHE A 84 4.76 -6.27 -5.93
N GLN A 85 5.04 -6.20 -7.22
CA GLN A 85 4.91 -7.35 -8.11
C GLN A 85 6.15 -7.63 -8.94
N SER A 86 7.22 -6.85 -8.79
CA SER A 86 8.43 -7.02 -9.59
C SER A 86 9.47 -7.93 -8.94
N GLY A 87 9.33 -8.21 -7.66
CA GLY A 87 10.34 -8.98 -6.92
C GLY A 87 11.49 -8.14 -6.37
N LEU A 88 11.53 -6.84 -6.67
CA LEU A 88 12.53 -5.95 -6.11
C LEU A 88 12.23 -5.69 -4.62
N ASN A 89 13.27 -5.44 -3.83
CA ASN A 89 13.02 -4.93 -2.49
C ASN A 89 12.47 -3.50 -2.61
N TYR A 90 11.89 -2.99 -1.52
CA TYR A 90 11.17 -1.73 -1.59
C TYR A 90 12.06 -0.54 -1.94
N LEU A 91 13.30 -0.51 -1.44
CA LEU A 91 14.19 0.60 -1.75
C LEU A 91 14.58 0.61 -3.23
N ASN A 92 14.91 -0.56 -3.77
CA ASN A 92 15.20 -0.68 -5.20
C ASN A 92 13.95 -0.43 -6.04
N GLY A 93 12.78 -0.86 -5.55
CA GLY A 93 11.52 -0.58 -6.20
C GLY A 93 11.23 0.90 -6.30
N CYS A 94 11.50 1.66 -5.23
CA CYS A 94 11.33 3.11 -5.25
C CYS A 94 12.22 3.77 -6.31
N GLU A 95 13.48 3.32 -6.42
CA GLU A 95 14.38 3.85 -7.44
C GLU A 95 13.86 3.55 -8.84
N GLU A 96 13.34 2.36 -9.05
CA GLU A 96 12.81 1.97 -10.35
C GLU A 96 11.55 2.76 -10.70
N VAL A 97 10.69 3.03 -9.72
CA VAL A 97 9.53 3.88 -9.92
C VAL A 97 9.96 5.29 -10.37
N GLU A 98 10.99 5.83 -9.73
CA GLU A 98 11.49 7.16 -10.10
C GLU A 98 12.00 7.18 -11.53
N LYS A 99 12.55 6.06 -12.02
CA LYS A 99 13.05 5.99 -13.40
C LYS A 99 11.92 5.84 -14.42
N GLN A 100 10.88 5.08 -14.10
CA GLN A 100 9.89 4.67 -15.10
C GLN A 100 8.60 5.48 -15.05
N ILE A 101 8.23 6.01 -13.88
CA ILE A 101 6.95 6.67 -13.69
C ILE A 101 7.17 8.17 -13.63
N PRO A 102 6.48 8.96 -14.47
CA PRO A 102 6.62 10.42 -14.44
C PRO A 102 6.31 10.98 -13.06
N GLN A 103 6.98 12.05 -12.72
CA GLN A 103 6.79 12.71 -11.43
C GLN A 103 5.36 13.19 -11.25
N SER A 104 4.77 12.94 -10.10
CA SER A 104 3.46 13.44 -9.72
C SER A 104 3.39 13.49 -8.20
N PRO A 105 2.46 14.28 -7.66
CA PRO A 105 2.30 14.32 -6.19
C PRO A 105 2.00 12.94 -5.60
N GLU A 106 1.18 12.15 -6.29
CA GLU A 106 0.80 10.81 -5.82
C GLU A 106 2.00 9.87 -5.82
N ARG A 107 2.76 9.86 -6.91
CA ARG A 107 3.99 9.05 -6.97
C ARG A 107 4.93 9.42 -5.84
N ASP A 108 5.14 10.70 -5.64
CA ASP A 108 6.08 11.18 -4.64
C ASP A 108 5.62 10.83 -3.23
N ARG A 109 4.31 10.92 -2.94
CA ARG A 109 3.80 10.53 -1.62
C ARG A 109 3.95 9.04 -1.37
N LEU A 110 3.71 8.23 -2.39
CA LEU A 110 3.87 6.78 -2.27
C LEU A 110 5.33 6.41 -1.95
N ILE A 111 6.27 6.96 -2.70
CA ILE A 111 7.69 6.70 -2.50
C ILE A 111 8.14 7.19 -1.14
N ARG A 112 7.73 8.40 -0.76
CA ARG A 112 8.13 8.99 0.53
C ARG A 112 7.64 8.14 1.68
N PHE A 113 6.38 7.68 1.60
CA PHE A 113 5.82 6.82 2.65
C PHE A 113 6.70 5.59 2.87
N ILE A 114 7.08 4.94 1.76
CA ILE A 114 7.87 3.72 1.85
C ILE A 114 9.27 4.01 2.41
N ARG A 115 9.91 5.07 1.93
CA ARG A 115 11.26 5.42 2.39
C ARG A 115 11.31 5.85 3.85
N GLU A 116 10.24 6.43 4.36
CA GLU A 116 10.17 6.89 5.74
C GLU A 116 9.69 5.83 6.73
N SER A 117 9.29 4.67 6.24
CA SER A 117 8.77 3.62 7.11
C SER A 117 9.85 3.08 8.02
N GLN A 118 9.59 3.06 9.32
CA GLN A 118 10.52 2.52 10.31
C GLN A 118 10.15 1.10 10.72
N ARG A 119 8.86 0.75 10.70
CA ARG A 119 8.40 -0.59 11.03
C ARG A 119 8.58 -1.58 9.89
N GLY A 120 8.78 -1.08 8.68
CA GLY A 120 8.75 -1.89 7.47
C GLY A 120 7.36 -1.90 6.84
N ILE A 121 7.31 -2.33 5.60
CA ILE A 121 6.12 -2.31 4.76
C ILE A 121 5.51 -3.71 4.73
N ILE A 122 4.19 -3.80 4.57
CA ILE A 122 3.49 -5.08 4.43
C ILE A 122 4.09 -5.91 3.30
N LYS A 123 3.80 -7.21 3.30
CA LYS A 123 4.32 -8.11 2.28
C LYS A 123 3.84 -7.72 0.89
N PRO A 124 4.68 -7.92 -0.13
CA PRO A 124 4.25 -7.68 -1.51
C PRO A 124 3.24 -8.72 -1.95
N TYR A 125 2.74 -8.57 -3.20
CA TYR A 125 1.79 -9.51 -3.77
C TYR A 125 2.36 -10.93 -3.73
N SER A 126 1.55 -11.93 -3.25
CA SER A 126 1.96 -13.33 -3.24
C SER A 126 1.65 -13.93 -4.61
N GLN A 127 2.66 -14.44 -5.26
CA GLN A 127 2.45 -15.17 -6.51
C GLN A 127 2.41 -16.65 -6.21
N SER A 128 2.29 -17.21 -6.10
CA SER A 128 2.39 -18.40 -5.76
C SER A 128 2.85 -19.25 -5.60
N ASN A 129 2.88 -18.94 -5.20
CA ASN A 129 3.36 -19.48 -4.81
C ASN A 129 3.94 -19.82 -4.77
N GLU A 130 4.01 -19.58 -5.03
CA GLU A 130 4.55 -19.73 -5.04
C GLU A 130 4.97 -20.54 -4.73
N LYS A 131 4.98 -20.94 -4.89
CA LYS A 131 5.28 -21.72 -4.54
C LYS A 131 5.81 -22.03 -3.73
N ASP A 132 5.80 -21.89 -3.23
CA ASP A 132 6.26 -22.09 -2.44
C ASP A 132 6.25 -22.45 -1.92
N GLU A 133 6.15 -22.51 -2.14
CA GLU A 133 6.22 -22.80 -1.69
C GLU A 133 6.41 -23.23 -1.58
#